data_f8d2b3a56a67ec563bd2fb7a2413a2e0
#
_entry.id   f8d2b3a56a67ec563bd2fb7a2413a2e0
#
_cell.length_a   1.000
_cell.length_b   1.000
_cell.length_c   1.000
_cell.angle_alpha   90.00
_cell.angle_beta   90.00
_cell.angle_gamma   90.00
#
_symmetry.space_group_name_H-M   'P 1'
#
loop_
_entity.id
_entity.type
_entity.pdbx_description
1 polymer ?
#
loop_
_entity_poly.entity_id
_entity_poly.type
_entity_poly.pdbx_seq_one_letter_code
_entity_poly.pdbx_strand_id
1 'polypeptide(L)'
;MTNINIKTNPTGRSPENKYFFGEKTKCLDKTRPKYYKVGKMEDFLQFADLMIPRLISQSIYKKPLYLETCNIRFKINTNDERHEQFVKNMFDVLPNGFDPKVYPHSAHDSDWTIWHNTELKVDEPKIYVNLDTKTMLIAGTTFLGEIKKGIFGVVSFELPRYDILPMHCSAFTYNDTTNLMFGLSGTGKTTLSSDPDYRLISDDEVSWNHDGIEMIETGCYAKSEGLTPETHKTIFDAVEKARNSDCLVVENPGVPNARLSYPITCVENAYHEPQQFNHPTNIFFLTMD
;
A
#
# COMPACT_ATOMS: atom_id res chain seq x y z
N MET A 1 9.28 -25.21 -17.23
CA MET A 1 9.08 -23.91 -16.58
C MET A 1 7.94 -23.24 -17.30
N THR A 2 6.74 -23.31 -16.77
CA THR A 2 5.57 -22.57 -17.28
C THR A 2 5.72 -21.13 -16.85
N ASN A 3 6.00 -20.24 -17.80
CA ASN A 3 5.96 -18.80 -17.57
C ASN A 3 4.55 -18.48 -17.08
N ILE A 4 4.43 -18.10 -15.81
CA ILE A 4 3.20 -17.50 -15.30
C ILE A 4 3.15 -16.13 -15.97
N ASN A 5 2.33 -16.04 -17.01
CA ASN A 5 2.02 -14.79 -17.67
C ASN A 5 1.10 -14.01 -16.72
N ILE A 6 1.70 -13.28 -15.78
CA ILE A 6 0.97 -12.46 -14.83
C ILE A 6 0.40 -11.31 -15.65
N LYS A 7 -0.83 -11.46 -16.12
CA LYS A 7 -1.63 -10.36 -16.67
C LYS A 7 -2.02 -9.44 -15.51
N THR A 8 -1.08 -8.71 -14.96
CA THR A 8 -1.41 -7.60 -14.08
C THR A 8 -1.99 -6.48 -14.93
N ASN A 9 -3.09 -5.91 -14.47
CA ASN A 9 -3.60 -4.66 -15.00
C ASN A 9 -2.43 -3.66 -15.10
N PRO A 10 -2.31 -2.82 -16.14
CA PRO A 10 -1.24 -1.83 -16.30
C PRO A 10 -1.00 -0.93 -15.09
N THR A 11 -1.96 -0.82 -14.18
CA THR A 11 -1.85 -0.06 -12.93
C THR A 11 -1.24 -0.85 -11.76
N GLY A 12 -0.84 -2.12 -11.93
CA GLY A 12 -0.43 -3.01 -10.83
C GLY A 12 -1.57 -3.40 -9.89
N ARG A 13 -2.79 -3.00 -10.19
CA ARG A 13 -3.99 -3.35 -9.43
C ARG A 13 -4.70 -4.51 -10.12
N SER A 14 -5.05 -5.51 -9.34
CA SER A 14 -5.88 -6.64 -9.80
C SER A 14 -7.20 -6.66 -9.02
N PRO A 15 -8.09 -5.65 -9.18
CA PRO A 15 -9.36 -5.60 -8.45
C PRO A 15 -10.22 -6.84 -8.73
N GLU A 16 -10.10 -7.41 -9.92
CA GLU A 16 -10.80 -8.63 -10.35
C GLU A 16 -10.36 -9.87 -9.55
N ASN A 17 -9.17 -9.84 -8.94
CA ASN A 17 -8.57 -10.94 -8.20
C ASN A 17 -8.63 -10.75 -6.68
N LYS A 18 -9.34 -9.72 -6.22
CA LYS A 18 -9.60 -9.47 -4.80
C LYS A 18 -10.89 -10.12 -4.36
N TYR A 19 -10.77 -10.98 -3.36
CA TYR A 19 -11.89 -11.70 -2.77
C TYR A 19 -11.96 -11.40 -1.28
N PHE A 20 -13.15 -11.03 -0.82
CA PHE A 20 -13.44 -10.77 0.58
C PHE A 20 -14.26 -11.92 1.17
N PHE A 21 -13.99 -12.25 2.43
CA PHE A 21 -14.58 -13.38 3.14
C PHE A 21 -15.04 -12.95 4.53
N GLY A 22 -15.97 -13.70 5.11
CA GLY A 22 -16.47 -13.52 6.46
C GLY A 22 -17.84 -12.85 6.53
N GLU A 23 -18.47 -12.93 7.69
CA GLU A 23 -19.80 -12.37 7.95
C GLU A 23 -19.85 -10.84 7.78
N LYS A 24 -18.73 -10.17 8.06
CA LYS A 24 -18.59 -8.72 7.90
C LYS A 24 -18.70 -8.25 6.44
N THR A 25 -18.58 -9.16 5.46
CA THR A 25 -18.76 -8.83 4.04
C THR A 25 -20.17 -8.38 3.70
N LYS A 26 -21.16 -8.64 4.57
CA LYS A 26 -22.53 -8.17 4.40
C LYS A 26 -22.66 -6.66 4.23
N CYS A 27 -21.72 -5.89 4.77
CA CYS A 27 -21.69 -4.45 4.56
C CYS A 27 -21.13 -4.04 3.18
N LEU A 28 -20.39 -4.93 2.50
CA LEU A 28 -19.74 -4.66 1.22
C LEU A 28 -20.68 -4.88 0.02
N ASP A 29 -21.58 -5.85 0.12
CA ASP A 29 -22.47 -6.30 -0.97
C ASP A 29 -23.35 -5.18 -1.58
N LYS A 30 -23.57 -4.11 -0.81
CA LYS A 30 -24.45 -3.01 -1.23
C LYS A 30 -23.72 -1.88 -1.95
N THR A 31 -22.38 -1.88 -1.94
CA THR A 31 -21.66 -0.67 -2.27
C THR A 31 -20.91 -0.69 -3.62
N ARG A 32 -20.27 -1.74 -4.07
CA ARG A 32 -19.58 -1.77 -5.38
C ARG A 32 -19.09 -3.15 -5.83
N PRO A 33 -19.93 -3.99 -6.46
CA PRO A 33 -19.55 -5.34 -6.89
C PRO A 33 -18.50 -5.39 -8.03
N LYS A 34 -18.13 -4.25 -8.61
CA LYS A 34 -17.13 -4.20 -9.70
C LYS A 34 -15.68 -4.28 -9.22
N TYR A 35 -15.40 -4.03 -7.95
CA TYR A 35 -14.03 -3.87 -7.44
C TYR A 35 -13.58 -4.98 -6.49
N TYR A 36 -14.48 -5.89 -6.13
CA TYR A 36 -14.18 -7.04 -5.28
C TYR A 36 -15.25 -8.12 -5.48
N LYS A 37 -14.89 -9.34 -5.12
CA LYS A 37 -15.80 -10.49 -5.11
C LYS A 37 -15.96 -10.97 -3.67
N VAL A 38 -17.15 -11.42 -3.29
CA VAL A 38 -17.35 -12.13 -2.02
C VAL A 38 -17.18 -13.61 -2.29
N GLY A 39 -16.19 -14.23 -1.64
CA GLY A 39 -15.89 -15.66 -1.77
C GLY A 39 -16.56 -16.51 -0.69
N LYS A 40 -16.60 -17.81 -0.89
CA LYS A 40 -17.02 -18.77 0.13
C LYS A 40 -15.88 -19.01 1.11
N MET A 41 -16.19 -19.08 2.41
CA MET A 41 -15.19 -19.31 3.46
C MET A 41 -14.36 -20.58 3.24
N GLU A 42 -14.96 -21.62 2.64
CA GLU A 42 -14.26 -22.87 2.28
C GLU A 42 -13.09 -22.61 1.33
N ASP A 43 -13.28 -21.74 0.31
CA ASP A 43 -12.22 -21.40 -0.64
C ASP A 43 -11.06 -20.68 0.05
N PHE A 44 -11.37 -19.81 1.02
CA PHE A 44 -10.35 -19.13 1.83
C PHE A 44 -9.54 -20.13 2.64
N LEU A 45 -10.21 -21.03 3.36
CA LEU A 45 -9.55 -22.01 4.23
C LEU A 45 -8.67 -22.96 3.41
N GLN A 46 -9.18 -23.50 2.29
CA GLN A 46 -8.41 -24.35 1.40
C GLN A 46 -7.16 -23.64 0.86
N PHE A 47 -7.30 -22.38 0.50
CA PHE A 47 -6.17 -21.60 0.00
C PHE A 47 -5.16 -21.28 1.10
N ALA A 48 -5.60 -20.97 2.32
CA ALA A 48 -4.73 -20.76 3.49
C ALA A 48 -3.94 -22.02 3.84
N ASP A 49 -4.60 -23.19 3.87
CA ASP A 49 -3.98 -24.48 4.16
C ASP A 49 -2.94 -24.88 3.09
N LEU A 50 -3.15 -24.47 1.85
CA LEU A 50 -2.19 -24.67 0.78
C LEU A 50 -1.00 -23.73 0.88
N MET A 51 -1.25 -22.45 1.15
CA MET A 51 -0.29 -21.37 1.01
C MET A 51 0.63 -21.23 2.22
N ILE A 52 0.06 -21.20 3.43
CA ILE A 52 0.81 -20.86 4.65
C ILE A 52 1.90 -21.89 4.98
N PRO A 53 1.63 -23.21 5.00
CA PRO A 53 2.66 -24.20 5.25
C PRO A 53 3.79 -24.17 4.21
N ARG A 54 3.44 -23.95 2.95
CA ARG A 54 4.44 -23.84 1.87
C ARG A 54 5.32 -22.63 2.04
N LEU A 55 4.76 -21.48 2.42
CA LEU A 55 5.54 -20.29 2.71
C LEU A 55 6.51 -20.53 3.87
N ILE A 56 6.03 -21.08 4.98
CA ILE A 56 6.84 -21.33 6.19
C ILE A 56 7.97 -22.33 5.92
N SER A 57 7.75 -23.31 5.04
CA SER A 57 8.75 -24.32 4.69
C SER A 57 9.86 -23.82 3.75
N GLN A 58 9.70 -22.64 3.16
CA GLN A 58 10.70 -22.09 2.25
C GLN A 58 11.93 -21.55 3.00
N SER A 59 13.11 -21.84 2.49
CA SER A 59 14.38 -21.40 3.08
C SER A 59 14.55 -19.87 3.16
N ILE A 60 13.85 -19.14 2.29
CA ILE A 60 13.87 -17.68 2.22
C ILE A 60 12.81 -17.02 3.10
N TYR A 61 11.95 -17.81 3.76
CA TYR A 61 11.01 -17.27 4.73
C TYR A 61 11.77 -16.62 5.89
N LYS A 62 11.52 -15.35 6.10
CA LYS A 62 12.16 -14.55 7.15
C LYS A 62 11.21 -14.31 8.31
N LYS A 63 11.78 -13.81 9.42
CA LYS A 63 10.96 -13.38 10.56
C LYS A 63 9.93 -12.34 10.10
N PRO A 64 8.69 -12.41 10.65
CA PRO A 64 7.66 -11.43 10.33
C PRO A 64 8.13 -10.00 10.61
N LEU A 65 7.75 -9.08 9.77
CA LEU A 65 7.81 -7.65 10.05
C LEU A 65 6.51 -7.18 10.66
N TYR A 66 6.61 -6.22 11.54
CA TYR A 66 5.46 -5.53 12.11
C TYR A 66 5.52 -4.05 11.74
N LEU A 67 4.38 -3.50 11.34
CA LEU A 67 4.21 -2.07 11.13
C LEU A 67 2.91 -1.60 11.78
N GLU A 68 2.81 -0.30 11.99
CA GLU A 68 1.59 0.35 12.43
C GLU A 68 1.30 1.56 11.53
N THR A 69 0.07 1.72 11.10
CA THR A 69 -0.41 2.93 10.44
C THR A 69 -1.84 3.19 10.86
N CYS A 70 -2.19 4.45 11.12
CA CYS A 70 -3.52 4.87 11.60
C CYS A 70 -4.00 4.04 12.81
N ASN A 71 -3.11 3.72 13.74
CA ASN A 71 -3.35 2.86 14.91
C ASN A 71 -3.84 1.43 14.57
N ILE A 72 -3.59 0.96 13.38
CA ILE A 72 -3.82 -0.43 12.96
C ILE A 72 -2.47 -1.11 12.78
N ARG A 73 -2.28 -2.27 13.43
CA ARG A 73 -1.05 -3.06 13.31
C ARG A 73 -1.16 -4.13 12.26
N PHE A 74 -0.07 -4.34 11.56
CA PHE A 74 0.06 -5.37 10.56
C PHE A 74 1.29 -6.23 10.82
N LYS A 75 1.06 -7.55 10.82
CA LYS A 75 2.11 -8.56 10.78
C LYS A 75 2.27 -9.05 9.36
N ILE A 76 3.44 -8.88 8.76
CA ILE A 76 3.72 -9.28 7.38
C ILE A 76 4.62 -10.50 7.36
N ASN A 77 4.16 -11.58 6.74
CA ASN A 77 4.89 -12.82 6.50
C ASN A 77 5.07 -12.99 5.00
N THR A 78 6.32 -13.07 4.53
CA THR A 78 6.60 -13.17 3.09
C THR A 78 7.91 -13.91 2.82
N ASN A 79 8.06 -14.42 1.61
CA ASN A 79 9.29 -14.99 1.08
C ASN A 79 10.03 -14.05 0.11
N ASP A 80 9.57 -12.83 -0.09
CA ASP A 80 10.26 -11.84 -0.92
C ASP A 80 11.35 -11.12 -0.10
N GLU A 81 12.59 -11.22 -0.51
CA GLU A 81 13.74 -10.61 0.19
C GLU A 81 13.73 -9.08 0.16
N ARG A 82 13.03 -8.48 -0.81
CA ARG A 82 12.92 -7.02 -0.94
C ARG A 82 11.91 -6.41 0.03
N HIS A 83 11.07 -7.23 0.68
CA HIS A 83 9.94 -6.76 1.48
C HIS A 83 10.37 -5.87 2.66
N GLU A 84 11.49 -6.17 3.29
CA GLU A 84 11.96 -5.39 4.43
C GLU A 84 12.22 -3.94 4.05
N GLN A 85 12.98 -3.73 2.98
CA GLN A 85 13.25 -2.38 2.50
C GLN A 85 11.98 -1.71 1.94
N PHE A 86 11.14 -2.47 1.23
CA PHE A 86 9.86 -1.96 0.73
C PHE A 86 8.97 -1.46 1.86
N VAL A 87 8.77 -2.27 2.92
CA VAL A 87 7.93 -1.90 4.05
C VAL A 87 8.51 -0.70 4.80
N LYS A 88 9.82 -0.65 5.02
CA LYS A 88 10.51 0.51 5.61
C LYS A 88 10.36 1.79 4.78
N ASN A 89 10.31 1.67 3.46
CA ASN A 89 10.08 2.82 2.59
C ASN A 89 8.67 3.38 2.73
N MET A 90 7.69 2.50 2.91
CA MET A 90 6.27 2.85 2.79
C MET A 90 5.59 3.14 4.12
N PHE A 91 6.10 2.58 5.23
CA PHE A 91 5.43 2.62 6.53
C PHE A 91 6.43 2.68 7.69
N ASP A 92 5.97 3.14 8.84
CA ASP A 92 6.73 3.06 10.08
C ASP A 92 6.80 1.62 10.57
N VAL A 93 8.00 1.07 10.60
CA VAL A 93 8.25 -0.32 11.04
C VAL A 93 8.51 -0.34 12.55
N LEU A 94 7.79 -1.20 13.25
CA LEU A 94 7.99 -1.40 14.67
C LEU A 94 9.35 -2.06 14.95
N PRO A 95 9.98 -1.77 16.11
CA PRO A 95 11.34 -2.24 16.42
C PRO A 95 11.53 -3.75 16.28
N ASN A 96 12.71 -4.17 15.89
CA ASN A 96 13.08 -5.58 15.90
C ASN A 96 12.91 -6.16 17.31
N GLY A 97 12.14 -7.26 17.43
CA GLY A 97 11.80 -7.87 18.71
C GLY A 97 10.48 -7.37 19.32
N PHE A 98 9.72 -6.56 18.58
CA PHE A 98 8.36 -6.23 18.97
C PHE A 98 7.57 -7.50 19.26
N ASP A 99 7.01 -7.58 20.47
CA ASP A 99 6.09 -8.65 20.90
C ASP A 99 4.70 -8.05 21.09
N PRO A 100 3.74 -8.37 20.23
CA PRO A 100 2.37 -7.83 20.34
C PRO A 100 1.67 -8.22 21.65
N LYS A 101 2.18 -9.23 22.38
CA LYS A 101 1.63 -9.65 23.67
C LYS A 101 2.08 -8.75 24.83
N VAL A 102 3.22 -8.07 24.66
CA VAL A 102 3.83 -7.22 25.71
C VAL A 102 3.41 -5.76 25.55
N TYR A 103 3.18 -5.34 24.28
CA TYR A 103 2.76 -3.98 23.99
C TYR A 103 1.23 -3.90 23.97
N PRO A 104 0.63 -2.95 24.69
CA PRO A 104 -0.82 -2.78 24.69
C PRO A 104 -1.34 -2.63 23.24
N HIS A 105 -2.53 -3.20 23.01
CA HIS A 105 -3.18 -3.10 21.69
C HIS A 105 -3.22 -1.66 21.20
N SER A 106 -3.13 -1.51 19.90
CA SER A 106 -3.46 -0.24 19.24
C SER A 106 -4.85 0.21 19.64
N ALA A 107 -5.12 1.51 19.64
CA ALA A 107 -6.39 2.09 20.07
C ALA A 107 -7.62 1.46 19.40
N HIS A 108 -7.43 0.78 18.27
CA HIS A 108 -8.50 0.20 17.46
C HIS A 108 -8.65 -1.33 17.54
N ASP A 109 -7.96 -2.02 18.47
CA ASP A 109 -8.02 -3.48 18.65
C ASP A 109 -8.00 -4.27 17.31
N SER A 110 -7.14 -3.86 16.39
CA SER A 110 -7.13 -4.39 15.03
C SER A 110 -5.75 -4.80 14.57
N ASP A 111 -5.33 -6.00 15.02
CA ASP A 111 -4.11 -6.62 14.51
C ASP A 111 -4.45 -7.46 13.27
N TRP A 112 -3.85 -7.13 12.15
CA TRP A 112 -4.01 -7.86 10.89
C TRP A 112 -2.79 -8.70 10.56
N THR A 113 -2.99 -9.85 9.95
CA THR A 113 -1.90 -10.70 9.46
C THR A 113 -1.95 -10.80 7.94
N ILE A 114 -0.84 -10.44 7.29
CA ILE A 114 -0.66 -10.56 5.85
C ILE A 114 0.30 -11.71 5.58
N TRP A 115 -0.09 -12.60 4.68
CA TRP A 115 0.72 -13.69 4.14
C TRP A 115 0.92 -13.45 2.65
N HIS A 116 2.16 -13.26 2.22
CA HIS A 116 2.53 -13.02 0.84
C HIS A 116 3.49 -14.10 0.35
N ASN A 117 3.10 -14.83 -0.70
CA ASN A 117 3.90 -15.90 -1.29
C ASN A 117 4.09 -15.67 -2.80
N THR A 118 5.29 -15.28 -3.18
CA THR A 118 5.66 -14.99 -4.57
C THR A 118 5.88 -16.24 -5.41
N GLU A 119 6.18 -17.39 -4.79
CA GLU A 119 6.53 -18.63 -5.48
C GLU A 119 5.36 -19.61 -5.62
N LEU A 120 4.26 -19.36 -4.93
CA LEU A 120 3.09 -20.20 -5.07
C LEU A 120 2.53 -20.09 -6.50
N LYS A 121 2.58 -21.22 -7.22
CA LYS A 121 2.03 -21.28 -8.57
C LYS A 121 0.50 -21.29 -8.50
N VAL A 122 -0.09 -20.26 -9.06
CA VAL A 122 -1.53 -20.08 -9.23
C VAL A 122 -1.79 -19.62 -10.66
N ASP A 123 -2.98 -19.89 -11.20
CA ASP A 123 -3.32 -19.54 -12.59
C ASP A 123 -3.35 -18.02 -12.79
N GLU A 124 -3.77 -17.30 -11.76
CA GLU A 124 -3.81 -15.84 -11.72
C GLU A 124 -3.48 -15.35 -10.30
N PRO A 125 -2.98 -14.11 -10.11
CA PRO A 125 -2.76 -13.54 -8.78
C PRO A 125 -4.04 -13.59 -7.94
N LYS A 126 -3.90 -13.97 -6.66
CA LYS A 126 -5.02 -14.06 -5.71
C LYS A 126 -4.76 -13.23 -4.48
N ILE A 127 -5.70 -12.34 -4.19
CA ILE A 127 -5.68 -11.51 -2.98
C ILE A 127 -6.97 -11.83 -2.21
N TYR A 128 -6.83 -12.57 -1.12
CA TYR A 128 -7.92 -13.04 -0.29
C TYR A 128 -7.89 -12.30 1.04
N VAL A 129 -8.99 -11.64 1.42
CA VAL A 129 -9.11 -10.84 2.63
C VAL A 129 -10.25 -11.37 3.49
N ASN A 130 -9.91 -11.96 4.62
CA ASN A 130 -10.90 -12.39 5.60
C ASN A 130 -11.07 -11.31 6.67
N LEU A 131 -12.23 -10.65 6.65
CA LEU A 131 -12.56 -9.54 7.53
C LEU A 131 -12.84 -9.98 8.98
N ASP A 132 -13.24 -11.23 9.19
CA ASP A 132 -13.56 -11.74 10.53
C ASP A 132 -12.28 -12.16 11.27
N THR A 133 -11.38 -12.86 10.58
CA THR A 133 -10.11 -13.31 11.14
C THR A 133 -8.98 -12.30 10.96
N LYS A 134 -9.24 -11.17 10.33
CA LYS A 134 -8.26 -10.11 10.03
C LYS A 134 -7.01 -10.67 9.35
N THR A 135 -7.23 -11.49 8.32
CA THR A 135 -6.15 -12.18 7.60
C THR A 135 -6.22 -11.88 6.11
N MET A 136 -5.07 -11.56 5.53
CA MET A 136 -4.90 -11.37 4.09
C MET A 136 -3.93 -12.38 3.53
N LEU A 137 -4.28 -13.00 2.41
CA LEU A 137 -3.44 -13.92 1.66
C LEU A 137 -3.18 -13.33 0.27
N ILE A 138 -1.91 -13.18 -0.10
CA ILE A 138 -1.48 -12.64 -1.39
C ILE A 138 -0.56 -13.69 -2.03
N ALA A 139 -0.91 -14.15 -3.24
CA ALA A 139 -0.12 -15.14 -3.96
C ALA A 139 -0.13 -14.92 -5.47
N GLY A 140 0.89 -15.46 -6.15
CA GLY A 140 1.01 -15.41 -7.60
C GLY A 140 1.42 -14.06 -8.16
N THR A 141 1.95 -13.17 -7.33
CA THR A 141 2.47 -11.86 -7.73
C THR A 141 3.79 -11.56 -7.06
N THR A 142 4.66 -10.87 -7.78
CA THR A 142 5.93 -10.32 -7.29
C THR A 142 5.86 -8.81 -7.05
N PHE A 143 4.67 -8.21 -7.20
CA PHE A 143 4.43 -6.82 -6.87
C PHE A 143 4.18 -6.66 -5.36
N LEU A 144 5.13 -6.08 -4.66
CA LEU A 144 5.01 -5.71 -3.25
C LEU A 144 3.94 -4.62 -3.03
N GLY A 145 3.64 -3.87 -4.07
CA GLY A 145 2.54 -2.92 -4.09
C GLY A 145 1.16 -3.54 -3.76
N GLU A 146 1.00 -4.86 -3.89
CA GLU A 146 -0.22 -5.55 -3.43
C GLU A 146 -0.31 -5.59 -1.89
N ILE A 147 0.84 -5.62 -1.19
CA ILE A 147 0.88 -5.46 0.28
C ILE A 147 0.42 -4.05 0.65
N LYS A 148 1.01 -3.00 0.01
CA LYS A 148 0.62 -1.60 0.22
C LYS A 148 -0.88 -1.40 0.00
N LYS A 149 -1.38 -1.80 -1.15
CA LYS A 149 -2.81 -1.65 -1.50
C LYS A 149 -3.73 -2.53 -0.68
N GLY A 150 -3.22 -3.65 -0.18
CA GLY A 150 -3.90 -4.48 0.79
C GLY A 150 -4.09 -3.75 2.13
N ILE A 151 -3.03 -3.15 2.65
CA ILE A 151 -3.05 -2.33 3.86
C ILE A 151 -4.05 -1.18 3.70
N PHE A 152 -3.97 -0.42 2.60
CA PHE A 152 -4.93 0.65 2.32
C PHE A 152 -6.38 0.14 2.24
N GLY A 153 -6.60 -1.05 1.66
CA GLY A 153 -7.92 -1.68 1.63
C GLY A 153 -8.47 -2.00 3.03
N VAL A 154 -7.61 -2.47 3.93
CA VAL A 154 -7.95 -2.71 5.34
C VAL A 154 -8.23 -1.39 6.06
N VAL A 155 -7.34 -0.41 5.93
CA VAL A 155 -7.49 0.94 6.50
C VAL A 155 -8.80 1.56 6.03
N SER A 156 -9.12 1.45 4.73
CA SER A 156 -10.38 1.94 4.15
C SER A 156 -11.63 1.24 4.70
N PHE A 157 -11.50 0.01 5.17
CA PHE A 157 -12.60 -0.73 5.79
C PHE A 157 -12.73 -0.43 7.30
N GLU A 158 -11.62 -0.29 8.01
CA GLU A 158 -11.63 -0.13 9.47
C GLU A 158 -11.87 1.31 9.91
N LEU A 159 -11.19 2.31 9.33
CA LEU A 159 -11.20 3.70 9.80
C LEU A 159 -12.56 4.39 9.82
N PRO A 160 -13.49 4.15 8.86
CA PRO A 160 -14.81 4.77 8.91
C PRO A 160 -15.63 4.46 10.16
N ARG A 161 -15.28 3.40 10.90
CA ARG A 161 -15.92 3.05 12.19
C ARG A 161 -15.52 3.98 13.34
N TYR A 162 -14.46 4.75 13.11
CA TYR A 162 -13.88 5.69 14.07
C TYR A 162 -14.03 7.14 13.58
N ASP A 163 -14.96 7.38 12.64
CA ASP A 163 -15.19 8.68 12.02
C ASP A 163 -13.98 9.28 11.32
N ILE A 164 -13.08 8.41 10.80
CA ILE A 164 -11.90 8.78 10.03
C ILE A 164 -12.13 8.41 8.56
N LEU A 165 -11.91 9.35 7.64
CA LEU A 165 -12.07 9.15 6.21
C LEU A 165 -10.73 8.84 5.54
N PRO A 166 -10.43 7.59 5.18
CA PRO A 166 -9.27 7.25 4.36
C PRO A 166 -9.51 7.65 2.90
N MET A 167 -8.50 8.26 2.27
CA MET A 167 -8.61 8.79 0.92
C MET A 167 -7.42 8.38 0.06
N HIS A 168 -7.71 7.97 -1.17
CA HIS A 168 -6.71 7.71 -2.19
C HIS A 168 -6.50 8.98 -3.00
N CYS A 169 -5.68 9.86 -2.48
CA CYS A 169 -5.33 11.15 -3.08
C CYS A 169 -3.94 11.57 -2.63
N SER A 170 -3.28 12.43 -3.41
CA SER A 170 -2.12 13.16 -2.94
C SER A 170 -2.54 14.32 -2.05
N ALA A 171 -1.69 14.69 -1.10
CA ALA A 171 -1.88 15.85 -0.23
C ALA A 171 -0.61 16.69 -0.20
N PHE A 172 -0.77 18.01 -0.18
CA PHE A 172 0.34 18.98 -0.14
C PHE A 172 -0.09 20.29 0.52
N THR A 173 0.88 21.06 0.98
CA THR A 173 0.62 22.43 1.43
C THR A 173 1.16 23.45 0.43
N TYR A 174 0.46 24.57 0.31
CA TYR A 174 0.84 25.74 -0.46
C TYR A 174 0.31 26.99 0.24
N ASN A 175 1.17 27.97 0.51
CA ASN A 175 0.82 29.20 1.23
C ASN A 175 -0.02 28.93 2.50
N ASP A 176 0.46 28.03 3.36
CA ASP A 176 -0.17 27.60 4.62
C ASP A 176 -1.56 26.92 4.47
N THR A 177 -1.98 26.64 3.25
CA THR A 177 -3.21 25.87 3.00
C THR A 177 -2.92 24.40 2.75
N THR A 178 -3.74 23.50 3.29
CA THR A 178 -3.71 22.07 2.99
C THR A 178 -4.60 21.79 1.77
N ASN A 179 -4.07 21.06 0.82
CA ASN A 179 -4.70 20.78 -0.46
C ASN A 179 -4.73 19.29 -0.73
N LEU A 180 -5.85 18.78 -1.27
CA LEU A 180 -6.02 17.40 -1.69
C LEU A 180 -6.17 17.31 -3.22
N MET A 181 -5.54 16.31 -3.82
CA MET A 181 -5.58 16.10 -5.25
C MET A 181 -6.00 14.66 -5.57
N PHE A 182 -7.23 14.51 -6.04
CA PHE A 182 -7.81 13.25 -6.50
C PHE A 182 -7.63 13.07 -8.01
N GLY A 183 -7.52 11.83 -8.45
CA GLY A 183 -7.49 11.49 -9.86
C GLY A 183 -7.18 10.01 -10.06
N LEU A 184 -7.49 9.50 -11.24
CA LEU A 184 -7.15 8.13 -11.63
C LEU A 184 -5.64 7.97 -11.83
N SER A 185 -5.19 6.72 -11.92
CA SER A 185 -3.79 6.44 -12.27
C SER A 185 -3.46 7.05 -13.64
N GLY A 186 -2.35 7.79 -13.72
CA GLY A 186 -1.91 8.44 -14.95
C GLY A 186 -2.46 9.85 -15.18
N THR A 187 -3.31 10.38 -14.30
CA THR A 187 -3.80 11.78 -14.41
C THR A 187 -2.80 12.83 -13.95
N GLY A 188 -1.64 12.42 -13.43
CA GLY A 188 -0.59 13.34 -13.02
C GLY A 188 -0.61 13.75 -11.55
N LYS A 189 -1.38 13.04 -10.67
CA LYS A 189 -1.42 13.35 -9.21
C LYS A 189 -0.01 13.56 -8.63
N THR A 190 0.81 12.51 -8.66
CA THR A 190 2.18 12.52 -8.13
C THR A 190 3.02 13.64 -8.73
N THR A 191 2.96 13.83 -10.06
CA THR A 191 3.73 14.86 -10.75
C THR A 191 3.35 16.26 -10.31
N LEU A 192 2.06 16.54 -10.22
CA LEU A 192 1.56 17.89 -9.87
C LEU A 192 1.75 18.16 -8.37
N SER A 193 1.48 17.19 -7.49
CA SER A 193 1.65 17.37 -6.04
C SER A 193 3.11 17.46 -5.60
N SER A 194 4.04 16.98 -6.43
CA SER A 194 5.49 17.06 -6.19
C SER A 194 6.14 18.29 -6.84
N ASP A 195 5.35 19.28 -7.29
CA ASP A 195 5.87 20.54 -7.80
C ASP A 195 6.76 21.21 -6.74
N PRO A 196 7.94 21.76 -7.10
CA PRO A 196 8.87 22.39 -6.16
C PRO A 196 8.26 23.55 -5.34
N ASP A 197 7.22 24.20 -5.86
CA ASP A 197 6.54 25.30 -5.17
C ASP A 197 5.62 24.83 -4.03
N TYR A 198 5.31 23.52 -3.99
CA TYR A 198 4.47 22.91 -2.97
C TYR A 198 5.31 22.14 -1.95
N ARG A 199 4.74 21.87 -0.80
CA ARG A 199 5.35 20.97 0.16
C ARG A 199 4.50 19.71 0.30
N LEU A 200 5.02 18.60 -0.19
CA LEU A 200 4.31 17.31 -0.26
C LEU A 200 4.06 16.75 1.14
N ILE A 201 2.80 16.39 1.43
CA ILE A 201 2.40 15.65 2.63
C ILE A 201 2.45 14.16 2.33
N SER A 202 1.75 13.71 1.30
CA SER A 202 1.69 12.30 0.88
C SER A 202 1.44 12.20 -0.62
N ASP A 203 2.05 11.21 -1.23
CA ASP A 203 1.95 10.95 -2.68
C ASP A 203 0.58 10.37 -3.09
N ASP A 204 0.02 9.44 -2.30
CA ASP A 204 -1.11 8.64 -2.79
C ASP A 204 -2.20 8.34 -1.75
N GLU A 205 -1.89 8.32 -0.44
CA GLU A 205 -2.83 7.84 0.58
C GLU A 205 -2.78 8.67 1.87
N VAL A 206 -3.90 9.27 2.24
CA VAL A 206 -4.07 10.06 3.47
C VAL A 206 -5.38 9.73 4.17
N SER A 207 -5.47 10.03 5.45
CA SER A 207 -6.71 10.01 6.22
C SER A 207 -7.12 11.42 6.63
N TRP A 208 -8.43 11.63 6.77
CA TRP A 208 -9.02 12.87 7.25
C TRP A 208 -9.88 12.58 8.47
N ASN A 209 -9.47 13.09 9.60
CA ASN A 209 -10.17 12.99 10.88
C ASN A 209 -10.66 14.37 11.34
N HIS A 210 -11.16 14.48 12.57
CA HIS A 210 -11.67 15.74 13.14
C HIS A 210 -10.55 16.77 13.44
N ASP A 211 -9.30 16.36 13.47
CA ASP A 211 -8.15 17.24 13.71
C ASP A 211 -7.45 17.67 12.39
N GLY A 212 -7.83 17.05 11.26
CA GLY A 212 -7.30 17.37 9.93
C GLY A 212 -6.77 16.16 9.16
N ILE A 213 -5.67 16.32 8.44
CA ILE A 213 -5.09 15.31 7.54
C ILE A 213 -3.91 14.62 8.19
N GLU A 214 -3.84 13.30 8.04
CA GLU A 214 -2.69 12.45 8.42
C GLU A 214 -2.23 11.59 7.25
N MET A 215 -0.93 11.27 7.22
CA MET A 215 -0.36 10.31 6.29
C MET A 215 -0.79 8.89 6.66
N ILE A 216 -1.24 8.10 5.68
CA ILE A 216 -1.41 6.66 5.83
C ILE A 216 -0.09 5.95 5.55
N GLU A 217 0.70 6.50 4.63
CA GLU A 217 2.00 5.97 4.23
C GLU A 217 3.07 7.06 4.21
N THR A 218 4.31 6.68 4.51
CA THR A 218 5.47 7.57 4.58
C THR A 218 6.41 7.40 3.39
N GLY A 219 5.94 6.79 2.31
CA GLY A 219 6.72 6.51 1.11
C GLY A 219 6.04 6.89 -0.18
N CYS A 220 6.81 6.77 -1.25
CA CYS A 220 6.38 7.01 -2.61
C CYS A 220 6.46 5.72 -3.44
N TYR A 221 5.51 5.56 -4.36
CA TYR A 221 5.39 4.37 -5.20
C TYR A 221 5.14 4.76 -6.66
N ALA A 222 6.22 5.04 -7.38
CA ALA A 222 6.19 5.58 -8.74
C ALA A 222 6.27 4.51 -9.83
N LYS A 223 5.79 4.82 -11.03
CA LYS A 223 6.11 4.06 -12.24
C LYS A 223 7.51 4.42 -12.72
N SER A 224 8.25 3.42 -13.21
CA SER A 224 9.55 3.66 -13.86
C SER A 224 9.42 4.09 -15.33
N GLU A 225 8.30 3.73 -15.97
CA GLU A 225 8.04 4.04 -17.37
C GLU A 225 7.85 5.55 -17.58
N GLY A 226 8.61 6.11 -18.52
CA GLY A 226 8.54 7.53 -18.85
C GLY A 226 9.18 8.47 -17.82
N LEU A 227 9.83 7.92 -16.78
CA LEU A 227 10.51 8.74 -15.76
C LEU A 227 11.85 9.24 -16.30
N THR A 228 11.92 10.53 -16.61
CA THR A 228 13.14 11.22 -17.02
C THR A 228 13.29 12.54 -16.27
N PRO A 229 14.50 13.09 -16.17
CA PRO A 229 14.71 14.38 -15.52
C PRO A 229 13.97 15.54 -16.22
N GLU A 230 13.67 15.42 -17.52
CA GLU A 230 12.96 16.44 -18.29
C GLU A 230 11.46 16.44 -18.01
N THR A 231 10.88 15.25 -17.76
CA THR A 231 9.42 15.10 -17.61
C THR A 231 8.96 15.11 -16.16
N HIS A 232 9.79 14.59 -15.23
CA HIS A 232 9.42 14.37 -13.83
C HIS A 232 10.62 14.62 -12.91
N LYS A 233 11.20 15.83 -12.98
CA LYS A 233 12.47 16.14 -12.30
C LYS A 233 12.46 15.78 -10.81
N THR A 234 11.48 16.23 -10.03
CA THR A 234 11.40 15.99 -8.59
C THR A 234 11.37 14.50 -8.24
N ILE A 235 10.58 13.72 -8.99
CA ILE A 235 10.48 12.26 -8.80
C ILE A 235 11.79 11.58 -9.22
N PHE A 236 12.38 12.00 -10.34
CA PHE A 236 13.65 11.47 -10.81
C PHE A 236 14.78 11.71 -9.80
N ASP A 237 14.92 12.91 -9.30
CA ASP A 237 15.92 13.28 -8.30
C ASP A 237 15.72 12.47 -6.99
N ALA A 238 14.49 12.28 -6.55
CA ALA A 238 14.17 11.46 -5.39
C ALA A 238 14.56 9.98 -5.59
N VAL A 239 14.31 9.42 -6.77
CA VAL A 239 14.71 8.05 -7.12
C VAL A 239 16.23 7.92 -7.15
N GLU A 240 16.96 8.89 -7.73
CA GLU A 240 18.43 8.87 -7.72
C GLU A 240 19.01 9.02 -6.30
N LYS A 241 18.40 9.86 -5.45
CA LYS A 241 18.76 9.96 -4.05
C LYS A 241 18.54 8.63 -3.31
N ALA A 242 17.41 7.97 -3.54
CA ALA A 242 17.12 6.67 -2.97
C ALA A 242 18.07 5.58 -3.44
N ARG A 243 18.48 5.61 -4.72
CA ARG A 243 19.48 4.72 -5.30
C ARG A 243 20.83 4.89 -4.62
N ASN A 244 21.27 6.12 -4.45
CA ASN A 244 22.57 6.45 -3.84
C ASN A 244 22.60 6.16 -2.33
N SER A 245 21.45 6.01 -1.70
CA SER A 245 21.28 5.68 -0.26
C SER A 245 20.92 4.21 -0.03
N ASP A 246 20.99 3.36 -1.05
CA ASP A 246 20.67 1.93 -1.00
C ASP A 246 19.25 1.61 -0.45
N CYS A 247 18.32 2.55 -0.57
CA CYS A 247 16.95 2.34 -0.11
C CYS A 247 15.93 2.20 -1.27
N LEU A 248 16.34 2.30 -2.52
CA LEU A 248 15.47 2.11 -3.67
C LEU A 248 15.08 0.64 -3.84
N VAL A 249 13.79 0.35 -3.86
CA VAL A 249 13.28 -0.97 -4.28
C VAL A 249 12.71 -0.89 -5.69
N VAL A 250 13.24 -1.74 -6.57
CA VAL A 250 12.76 -1.87 -7.96
C VAL A 250 11.95 -3.14 -8.09
N GLU A 251 10.71 -3.02 -8.49
CA GLU A 251 9.82 -4.15 -8.73
C GLU A 251 9.67 -4.42 -10.22
N ASN A 252 9.87 -5.68 -10.59
CA ASN A 252 9.74 -6.17 -11.96
C ASN A 252 10.49 -5.32 -13.01
N PRO A 253 11.81 -5.17 -12.88
CA PRO A 253 12.60 -4.38 -13.82
C PRO A 253 12.45 -4.92 -15.24
N GLY A 254 12.40 -4.03 -16.22
CA GLY A 254 12.32 -4.38 -17.64
C GLY A 254 10.93 -4.71 -18.17
N VAL A 255 9.87 -4.58 -17.36
CA VAL A 255 8.48 -4.67 -17.84
C VAL A 255 7.80 -3.30 -17.84
N PRO A 256 6.79 -3.08 -18.71
CA PRO A 256 6.13 -1.76 -18.85
C PRO A 256 5.51 -1.21 -17.56
N ASN A 257 5.23 -2.05 -16.59
CA ASN A 257 4.61 -1.65 -15.32
C ASN A 257 5.58 -1.78 -14.13
N ALA A 258 6.89 -1.73 -14.36
CA ALA A 258 7.88 -1.71 -13.29
C ALA A 258 7.62 -0.56 -12.30
N ARG A 259 7.85 -0.80 -11.02
CA ARG A 259 7.58 0.15 -9.94
C ARG A 259 8.84 0.42 -9.13
N LEU A 260 8.89 1.62 -8.61
CA LEU A 260 9.95 2.13 -7.78
C LEU A 260 9.35 2.55 -6.45
N SER A 261 9.81 1.96 -5.34
CA SER A 261 9.43 2.43 -4.00
C SER A 261 10.63 3.05 -3.31
N TYR A 262 10.40 4.18 -2.68
CA TYR A 262 11.39 4.94 -1.94
C TYR A 262 10.73 5.74 -0.81
N PRO A 263 11.44 6.03 0.29
CA PRO A 263 10.87 6.81 1.38
C PRO A 263 10.61 8.26 0.94
N ILE A 264 9.58 8.88 1.48
CA ILE A 264 9.21 10.28 1.18
C ILE A 264 10.35 11.26 1.54
N THR A 265 11.24 10.89 2.45
CA THR A 265 12.43 11.66 2.82
C THR A 265 13.43 11.87 1.67
N CYS A 266 13.29 11.11 0.58
CA CYS A 266 14.03 11.33 -0.65
C CYS A 266 13.49 12.50 -1.47
N VAL A 267 12.24 12.88 -1.30
CA VAL A 267 11.62 14.03 -1.97
C VAL A 267 12.02 15.31 -1.22
N GLU A 268 12.68 16.24 -1.91
CA GLU A 268 13.27 17.43 -1.29
C GLU A 268 12.22 18.33 -0.63
N ASN A 269 11.12 18.56 -1.34
CA ASN A 269 10.02 19.42 -0.91
C ASN A 269 8.91 18.70 -0.15
N ALA A 270 9.19 17.55 0.50
CA ALA A 270 8.23 16.84 1.31
C ALA A 270 8.34 17.13 2.82
N TYR A 271 7.29 16.80 3.56
CA TYR A 271 7.36 16.63 5.00
C TYR A 271 7.97 15.25 5.30
N HIS A 272 8.98 15.21 6.14
CA HIS A 272 9.75 14.00 6.40
C HIS A 272 9.30 13.23 7.63
N GLU A 273 8.50 13.86 8.49
CA GLU A 273 8.00 13.27 9.72
C GLU A 273 6.47 13.19 9.67
N PRO A 274 5.87 12.08 10.11
CA PRO A 274 4.43 12.00 10.32
C PRO A 274 3.96 13.06 11.30
N GLN A 275 2.94 13.81 10.90
CA GLN A 275 2.33 14.83 11.74
C GLN A 275 0.89 15.08 11.32
N GLN A 276 0.13 15.75 12.18
CA GLN A 276 -1.21 16.23 11.87
C GLN A 276 -1.11 17.52 11.05
N PHE A 277 -1.85 17.57 9.95
CA PHE A 277 -1.97 18.76 9.10
C PHE A 277 -3.37 19.36 9.24
N ASN A 278 -3.51 20.63 8.95
CA ASN A 278 -4.80 21.32 8.98
C ASN A 278 -5.83 20.66 8.05
N HIS A 279 -7.10 20.95 8.28
CA HIS A 279 -8.17 20.56 7.36
C HIS A 279 -7.90 21.08 5.94
N PRO A 280 -8.27 20.32 4.91
CA PRO A 280 -8.05 20.76 3.54
C PRO A 280 -8.90 21.99 3.21
N THR A 281 -8.26 22.97 2.60
CA THR A 281 -8.91 24.19 2.12
C THR A 281 -9.40 24.01 0.69
N ASN A 282 -8.66 23.23 -0.12
CA ASN A 282 -8.99 22.99 -1.51
C ASN A 282 -8.96 21.50 -1.83
N ILE A 283 -9.87 21.07 -2.70
CA ILE A 283 -9.93 19.71 -3.22
C ILE A 283 -9.96 19.79 -4.76
N PHE A 284 -8.95 19.19 -5.39
CA PHE A 284 -8.80 19.14 -6.84
C PHE A 284 -9.16 17.75 -7.37
N PHE A 285 -9.89 17.69 -8.46
CA PHE A 285 -10.21 16.47 -9.19
C PHE A 285 -9.55 16.52 -10.57
N LEU A 286 -8.57 15.64 -10.80
CA LEU A 286 -7.92 15.51 -12.09
C LEU A 286 -8.70 14.54 -12.97
N THR A 287 -9.07 14.99 -14.13
CA THR A 287 -9.73 14.20 -15.18
C THR A 287 -8.85 14.14 -16.42
N MET A 288 -8.98 13.08 -17.20
CA MET A 288 -8.43 12.99 -18.54
C MET A 288 -9.57 13.27 -19.53
N ASP A 289 -9.30 14.12 -20.51
CA ASP A 289 -10.20 14.36 -21.64
C ASP A 289 -10.22 13.17 -22.60
#